data_bebea7d5e0e145f0f73c3601658409a2
#
_entry.id   bebea7d5e0e145f0f73c3601658409a2
#
_cell.length_a   1.000
_cell.length_b   1.000
_cell.length_c   1.000
_cell.angle_alpha   90.00
_cell.angle_beta   90.00
_cell.angle_gamma   90.00
#
_symmetry.space_group_name_H-M   'P 1'
#
loop_
_entity.id
_entity.type
_entity.pdbx_description
1 polymer ?
#
loop_
_entity_poly.entity_id
_entity_poly.type
_entity_poly.pdbx_seq_one_letter_code
_entity_poly.pdbx_strand_id
1 'polypeptide(L)'
;EIEQLTALDAMWAKGTNLHHGLLLANRHFRKHPNAQPVLLIVTDGEPTSHLESDGEVYFSYPPHPLTIAYSVRELENSGRLGAQTTFFRLGDDPGLARFIDQMAKRVDGRVVAPELDDLGAAVVDSYLGSRRGDRAPSNDDFGGGFYGGNRGFWVG
;
A
#
# COMPACT_ATOMS: atom_id res chain seq x y z
N GLU A 1 -8.87 -22.38 -7.81
CA GLU A 1 -9.14 -20.91 -7.99
C GLU A 1 -7.95 -20.17 -8.61
N ILE A 2 -6.70 -20.46 -8.23
CA ILE A 2 -5.49 -19.83 -8.80
C ILE A 2 -5.30 -20.23 -10.28
N GLU A 3 -5.59 -21.47 -10.64
CA GLU A 3 -5.53 -21.94 -12.04
C GLU A 3 -6.57 -21.28 -12.95
N GLN A 4 -7.72 -20.88 -12.41
CA GLN A 4 -8.73 -20.13 -13.15
C GLN A 4 -8.31 -18.67 -13.40
N LEU A 5 -7.50 -18.09 -12.51
CA LEU A 5 -6.95 -16.74 -12.68
C LEU A 5 -5.84 -16.69 -13.76
N THR A 6 -5.09 -17.78 -13.97
CA THR A 6 -4.07 -17.87 -15.03
C THR A 6 -4.65 -18.11 -16.42
N ALA A 7 -5.91 -18.61 -16.52
CA ALA A 7 -6.63 -18.81 -17.76
C ALA A 7 -7.43 -17.57 -18.22
N LEU A 8 -7.49 -16.52 -17.40
CA LEU A 8 -8.09 -15.26 -17.81
C LEU A 8 -7.22 -14.63 -18.92
N ASP A 9 -7.87 -14.41 -20.04
CA ASP A 9 -7.37 -13.91 -21.30
C ASP A 9 -6.16 -12.97 -21.17
N ALA A 10 -5.17 -13.15 -22.04
CA ALA A 10 -3.98 -12.29 -22.13
C ALA A 10 -4.31 -10.79 -22.31
N MET A 11 -5.54 -10.46 -22.64
CA MET A 11 -6.06 -9.08 -22.68
C MET A 11 -6.28 -8.48 -21.30
N TRP A 12 -6.60 -9.28 -20.28
CA TRP A 12 -6.82 -8.85 -18.90
C TRP A 12 -5.53 -8.77 -18.09
N ALA A 13 -4.46 -9.43 -18.56
CA ALA A 13 -3.16 -9.43 -17.94
C ALA A 13 -2.33 -8.16 -18.22
N LYS A 14 -2.87 -7.22 -18.99
CA LYS A 14 -2.16 -5.99 -19.37
C LYS A 14 -2.56 -4.86 -18.44
N GLY A 15 -1.69 -4.55 -17.49
CA GLY A 15 -1.80 -3.36 -16.68
C GLY A 15 -2.06 -3.62 -15.19
N THR A 16 -1.83 -2.57 -14.41
CA THR A 16 -2.00 -2.57 -12.96
C THR A 16 -3.36 -1.94 -12.62
N ASN A 17 -4.29 -2.75 -12.10
CA ASN A 17 -5.62 -2.28 -11.69
C ASN A 17 -5.71 -2.15 -10.16
N LEU A 18 -5.03 -1.14 -9.62
CA LEU A 18 -5.06 -0.84 -8.19
C LEU A 18 -6.48 -0.47 -7.72
N HIS A 19 -7.24 0.28 -8.54
CA HIS A 19 -8.61 0.66 -8.23
C HIS A 19 -9.49 -0.56 -7.92
N HIS A 20 -9.49 -1.57 -8.76
CA HIS A 20 -10.30 -2.78 -8.56
C HIS A 20 -9.83 -3.57 -7.31
N GLY A 21 -8.52 -3.71 -7.12
CA GLY A 21 -7.97 -4.35 -5.91
C GLY A 21 -8.43 -3.66 -4.63
N LEU A 22 -8.43 -2.33 -4.59
CA LEU A 22 -8.89 -1.54 -3.46
C LEU A 22 -10.42 -1.66 -3.24
N LEU A 23 -11.22 -1.70 -4.31
CA LEU A 23 -12.66 -1.97 -4.20
C LEU A 23 -12.95 -3.31 -3.52
N LEU A 24 -12.22 -4.36 -3.90
CA LEU A 24 -12.34 -5.69 -3.28
C LEU A 24 -11.90 -5.68 -1.82
N ALA A 25 -10.77 -5.06 -1.50
CA ALA A 25 -10.30 -4.91 -0.14
C ALA A 25 -11.31 -4.15 0.74
N ASN A 26 -11.82 -3.01 0.27
CA ASN A 26 -12.83 -2.22 0.98
C ASN A 26 -14.15 -2.98 1.19
N ARG A 27 -14.55 -3.80 0.22
CA ARG A 27 -15.70 -4.71 0.37
C ARG A 27 -15.45 -5.72 1.49
N HIS A 28 -14.25 -6.29 1.54
CA HIS A 28 -13.85 -7.24 2.60
C HIS A 28 -13.85 -6.57 3.97
N PHE A 29 -13.25 -5.40 4.11
CA PHE A 29 -13.19 -4.66 5.38
C PHE A 29 -14.60 -4.35 5.93
N ARG A 30 -15.52 -3.91 5.07
CA ARG A 30 -16.91 -3.64 5.48
C ARG A 30 -17.65 -4.89 5.98
N LYS A 31 -17.29 -6.07 5.48
CA LYS A 31 -17.87 -7.34 5.94
C LYS A 31 -17.31 -7.81 7.29
N HIS A 32 -16.16 -7.28 7.69
CA HIS A 32 -15.46 -7.67 8.91
C HIS A 32 -15.15 -6.47 9.81
N PRO A 33 -16.19 -5.72 10.28
CA PRO A 33 -15.99 -4.45 10.97
C PRO A 33 -15.29 -4.56 12.32
N ASN A 34 -15.25 -5.77 12.90
CA ASN A 34 -14.60 -6.03 14.19
C ASN A 34 -13.12 -6.45 14.05
N ALA A 35 -12.64 -6.63 12.83
CA ALA A 35 -11.24 -6.97 12.56
C ALA A 35 -10.43 -5.68 12.32
N GLN A 36 -9.17 -5.66 12.78
CA GLN A 36 -8.24 -4.60 12.43
C GLN A 36 -7.86 -4.72 10.96
N PRO A 37 -8.25 -3.78 10.08
CA PRO A 37 -7.92 -3.88 8.67
C PRO A 37 -6.44 -3.54 8.43
N VAL A 38 -5.75 -4.39 7.67
CA VAL A 38 -4.38 -4.20 7.22
C VAL A 38 -4.36 -4.30 5.70
N LEU A 39 -3.78 -3.30 5.03
CA LEU A 39 -3.67 -3.23 3.58
C LEU A 39 -2.20 -3.23 3.17
N LEU A 40 -1.78 -4.28 2.49
CA LEU A 40 -0.43 -4.42 1.94
C LEU A 40 -0.51 -4.32 0.42
N ILE A 41 0.12 -3.31 -0.16
CA ILE A 41 0.13 -3.05 -1.60
C ILE A 41 1.54 -3.30 -2.13
N VAL A 42 1.69 -4.31 -2.97
CA VAL A 42 2.96 -4.64 -3.65
C VAL A 42 2.81 -4.26 -5.12
N THR A 43 3.66 -3.38 -5.62
CA THR A 43 3.57 -2.91 -7.00
C THR A 43 4.93 -2.54 -7.58
N ASP A 44 5.11 -2.81 -8.85
CA ASP A 44 6.27 -2.46 -9.69
C ASP A 44 5.95 -1.35 -10.71
N GLY A 45 4.70 -0.83 -10.69
CA GLY A 45 4.27 0.19 -11.65
C GLY A 45 3.11 1.05 -11.16
N GLU A 46 2.93 2.18 -11.84
CA GLU A 46 1.76 3.05 -11.65
C GLU A 46 0.49 2.35 -12.12
N PRO A 47 -0.69 2.69 -11.55
CA PRO A 47 -1.95 2.09 -12.00
C PRO A 47 -2.31 2.56 -13.40
N THR A 48 -2.45 1.60 -14.31
CA THR A 48 -2.78 1.83 -15.74
C THR A 48 -4.21 1.46 -16.08
N SER A 49 -4.94 0.85 -15.14
CA SER A 49 -6.30 0.37 -15.36
C SER A 49 -7.23 0.75 -14.21
N HIS A 50 -8.51 0.88 -14.50
CA HIS A 50 -9.57 1.00 -13.50
C HIS A 50 -10.85 0.31 -13.95
N LEU A 51 -11.74 0.03 -13.00
CA LEU A 51 -13.04 -0.53 -13.27
C LEU A 51 -14.05 0.60 -13.50
N GLU A 52 -14.74 0.57 -14.63
CA GLU A 52 -15.85 1.47 -14.95
C GLU A 52 -17.12 1.07 -14.21
N SER A 53 -18.12 1.95 -14.22
CA SER A 53 -19.40 1.73 -13.53
C SER A 53 -20.26 0.63 -14.14
N ASP A 54 -20.06 0.32 -15.41
CA ASP A 54 -20.72 -0.77 -16.15
C ASP A 54 -20.05 -2.13 -15.94
N GLY A 55 -18.90 -2.15 -15.23
CA GLY A 55 -18.12 -3.36 -14.95
C GLY A 55 -17.01 -3.63 -15.95
N GLU A 56 -16.87 -2.80 -16.98
CA GLU A 56 -15.78 -2.92 -17.94
C GLU A 56 -14.47 -2.38 -17.36
N VAL A 57 -13.35 -2.88 -17.88
CA VAL A 57 -12.01 -2.43 -17.48
C VAL A 57 -11.48 -1.43 -18.49
N TYR A 58 -11.25 -0.21 -18.03
CA TYR A 58 -10.54 0.79 -18.82
C TYR A 58 -9.02 0.61 -18.64
N PHE A 59 -8.27 0.69 -19.73
CA PHE A 59 -6.81 0.62 -19.75
C PHE A 59 -6.22 1.78 -20.55
N SER A 60 -5.18 2.42 -20.04
CA SER A 60 -4.40 3.43 -20.74
C SER A 60 -2.94 3.43 -20.29
N TYR A 61 -2.04 3.54 -21.26
CA TYR A 61 -0.63 3.82 -21.01
C TYR A 61 -0.17 4.97 -21.90
N PRO A 62 0.40 6.02 -21.32
CA PRO A 62 0.66 6.26 -19.89
C PRO A 62 -0.63 6.33 -19.07
N PRO A 63 -0.53 6.25 -17.72
CA PRO A 63 -1.70 6.24 -16.83
C PRO A 63 -2.63 7.42 -17.04
N HIS A 64 -3.92 7.14 -17.18
CA HIS A 64 -4.92 8.20 -17.35
C HIS A 64 -5.21 8.89 -16.00
N PRO A 65 -5.41 10.22 -15.95
CA PRO A 65 -5.71 10.93 -14.71
C PRO A 65 -6.91 10.38 -13.92
N LEU A 66 -7.95 9.88 -14.59
CA LEU A 66 -9.09 9.24 -13.95
C LEU A 66 -8.71 7.93 -13.25
N THR A 67 -7.81 7.13 -13.84
CA THR A 67 -7.32 5.89 -13.22
C THR A 67 -6.63 6.20 -11.90
N ILE A 68 -5.80 7.24 -11.89
CA ILE A 68 -5.14 7.72 -10.67
C ILE A 68 -6.19 8.21 -9.66
N ALA A 69 -7.14 9.04 -10.09
CA ALA A 69 -8.17 9.61 -9.22
C ALA A 69 -9.06 8.52 -8.57
N TYR A 70 -9.45 7.50 -9.32
CA TYR A 70 -10.24 6.38 -8.80
C TYR A 70 -9.43 5.55 -7.78
N SER A 71 -8.16 5.28 -8.07
CA SER A 71 -7.27 4.58 -7.14
C SER A 71 -7.07 5.35 -5.85
N VAL A 72 -6.82 6.67 -5.93
CA VAL A 72 -6.70 7.56 -4.77
C VAL A 72 -7.97 7.54 -3.92
N ARG A 73 -9.14 7.71 -4.54
CA ARG A 73 -10.42 7.72 -3.83
C ARG A 73 -10.66 6.43 -3.06
N GLU A 74 -10.42 5.28 -3.69
CA GLU A 74 -10.63 3.99 -3.00
C GLU A 74 -9.59 3.72 -1.92
N LEU A 75 -8.37 4.21 -2.06
CA LEU A 75 -7.37 4.17 -0.99
C LEU A 75 -7.79 5.03 0.22
N GLU A 76 -8.28 6.25 -0.02
CA GLU A 76 -8.81 7.10 1.05
C GLU A 76 -10.02 6.44 1.75
N ASN A 77 -10.86 5.70 1.01
CA ASN A 77 -11.92 4.90 1.60
C ASN A 77 -11.37 3.79 2.50
N SER A 78 -10.26 3.12 2.12
CA SER A 78 -9.58 2.16 3.00
C SER A 78 -9.12 2.81 4.30
N GLY A 79 -8.54 4.00 4.22
CA GLY A 79 -8.13 4.80 5.39
C GLY A 79 -9.31 5.15 6.31
N ARG A 80 -10.47 5.57 5.73
CA ARG A 80 -11.70 5.84 6.51
C ARG A 80 -12.27 4.60 7.20
N LEU A 81 -11.99 3.40 6.66
CA LEU A 81 -12.34 2.13 7.29
C LEU A 81 -11.32 1.70 8.36
N GLY A 82 -10.31 2.53 8.63
CA GLY A 82 -9.28 2.29 9.64
C GLY A 82 -8.13 1.40 9.16
N ALA A 83 -7.96 1.21 7.86
CA ALA A 83 -6.91 0.36 7.33
C ALA A 83 -5.51 0.96 7.57
N GLN A 84 -4.63 0.18 8.18
CA GLN A 84 -3.21 0.47 8.21
C GLN A 84 -2.60 0.02 6.89
N THR A 85 -2.02 0.98 6.15
CA THR A 85 -1.54 0.73 4.78
C THR A 85 -0.02 0.73 4.72
N THR A 86 0.54 -0.31 4.09
CA THR A 86 1.95 -0.36 3.73
C THR A 86 2.09 -0.60 2.23
N PHE A 87 2.91 0.23 1.59
CA PHE A 87 3.28 0.10 0.19
C PHE A 87 4.66 -0.56 0.07
N PHE A 88 4.73 -1.63 -0.69
CA PHE A 88 5.99 -2.25 -1.10
C PHE A 88 6.26 -1.86 -2.54
N ARG A 89 7.20 -0.94 -2.72
CA ARG A 89 7.63 -0.48 -4.05
C ARG A 89 8.70 -1.42 -4.57
N LEU A 90 8.44 -2.03 -5.71
CA LEU A 90 9.42 -2.86 -6.42
C LEU A 90 10.03 -2.03 -7.56
N GLY A 91 11.36 -1.98 -7.62
CA GLY A 91 12.09 -1.23 -8.64
C GLY A 91 12.26 0.26 -8.34
N ASP A 92 13.01 0.93 -9.23
CA ASP A 92 13.56 2.28 -9.02
C ASP A 92 12.93 3.33 -9.95
N ASP A 93 11.75 3.06 -10.52
CA ASP A 93 11.06 4.02 -11.38
C ASP A 93 10.69 5.30 -10.62
N PRO A 94 11.16 6.50 -11.06
CA PRO A 94 10.89 7.76 -10.35
C PRO A 94 9.42 8.17 -10.39
N GLY A 95 8.65 7.77 -11.42
CA GLY A 95 7.22 8.03 -11.53
C GLY A 95 6.47 7.25 -10.46
N LEU A 96 6.75 5.95 -10.38
CA LEU A 96 6.21 5.08 -9.35
C LEU A 96 6.55 5.57 -7.94
N ALA A 97 7.81 5.98 -7.70
CA ALA A 97 8.22 6.49 -6.39
C ALA A 97 7.39 7.71 -5.98
N ARG A 98 7.24 8.70 -6.86
CA ARG A 98 6.42 9.90 -6.59
C ARG A 98 4.96 9.55 -6.37
N PHE A 99 4.41 8.64 -7.18
CA PHE A 99 3.03 8.17 -7.05
C PHE A 99 2.80 7.54 -5.68
N ILE A 100 3.64 6.57 -5.28
CA ILE A 100 3.52 5.86 -3.99
C ILE A 100 3.69 6.83 -2.81
N ASP A 101 4.66 7.75 -2.86
CA ASP A 101 4.85 8.74 -1.81
C ASP A 101 3.63 9.64 -1.61
N GLN A 102 2.98 10.05 -2.72
CA GLN A 102 1.75 10.83 -2.66
C GLN A 102 0.60 10.04 -2.05
N MET A 103 0.47 8.77 -2.44
CA MET A 103 -0.56 7.88 -1.92
C MET A 103 -0.38 7.60 -0.43
N ALA A 104 0.85 7.29 -0.01
CA ALA A 104 1.18 7.04 1.39
C ALA A 104 0.86 8.25 2.28
N LYS A 105 1.24 9.45 1.85
CA LYS A 105 0.93 10.70 2.59
C LYS A 105 -0.56 10.93 2.80
N ARG A 106 -1.41 10.50 1.86
CA ARG A 106 -2.88 10.68 1.97
C ARG A 106 -3.53 9.81 3.03
N VAL A 107 -2.94 8.68 3.36
CA VAL A 107 -3.51 7.69 4.29
C VAL A 107 -2.62 7.42 5.51
N ASP A 108 -1.61 8.25 5.72
CA ASP A 108 -0.59 8.03 6.75
C ASP A 108 0.02 6.63 6.66
N GLY A 109 0.28 6.21 5.42
CA GLY A 109 0.78 4.89 5.09
C GLY A 109 2.30 4.82 5.16
N ARG A 110 2.80 3.60 5.33
CA ARG A 110 4.23 3.31 5.31
C ARG A 110 4.69 2.95 3.90
N VAL A 111 5.89 3.36 3.52
CA VAL A 111 6.54 2.94 2.27
C VAL A 111 7.76 2.09 2.59
N VAL A 112 7.88 0.94 1.94
CA VAL A 112 9.01 0.02 2.02
C VAL A 112 9.48 -0.26 0.59
N ALA A 113 10.78 -0.14 0.34
CA ALA A 113 11.40 -0.49 -0.93
C ALA A 113 12.42 -1.61 -0.69
N PRO A 114 11.96 -2.87 -0.55
CA PRO A 114 12.84 -3.99 -0.28
C PRO A 114 13.60 -4.40 -1.54
N GLU A 115 14.76 -5.01 -1.35
CA GLU A 115 15.35 -5.85 -2.40
C GLU A 115 14.41 -7.03 -2.69
N LEU A 116 14.36 -7.50 -3.94
CA LEU A 116 13.41 -8.55 -4.33
C LEU A 116 13.57 -9.84 -3.52
N ASP A 117 14.80 -10.18 -3.16
CA ASP A 117 15.11 -11.38 -2.37
C ASP A 117 14.59 -11.29 -0.93
N ASP A 118 14.42 -10.07 -0.40
CA ASP A 118 13.95 -9.82 0.96
C ASP A 118 12.45 -9.49 1.04
N LEU A 119 11.75 -9.45 -0.09
CA LEU A 119 10.34 -9.03 -0.14
C LEU A 119 9.46 -9.84 0.79
N GLY A 120 9.62 -11.17 0.82
CA GLY A 120 8.83 -12.05 1.67
C GLY A 120 8.98 -11.74 3.17
N ALA A 121 10.21 -11.54 3.63
CA ALA A 121 10.50 -11.16 5.00
C ALA A 121 9.92 -9.78 5.33
N ALA A 122 10.11 -8.79 4.46
CA ALA A 122 9.58 -7.43 4.63
C ALA A 122 8.04 -7.40 4.73
N VAL A 123 7.34 -8.21 3.94
CA VAL A 123 5.87 -8.33 4.00
C VAL A 123 5.43 -8.93 5.33
N VAL A 124 6.06 -10.01 5.79
CA VAL A 124 5.73 -10.67 7.06
C VAL A 124 5.98 -9.71 8.23
N ASP A 125 7.11 -9.05 8.27
CA ASP A 125 7.47 -8.11 9.34
C ASP A 125 6.51 -6.92 9.39
N SER A 126 6.12 -6.39 8.24
CA SER A 126 5.14 -5.30 8.14
C SER A 126 3.77 -5.72 8.66
N TYR A 127 3.32 -6.93 8.32
CA TYR A 127 2.05 -7.48 8.81
C TYR A 127 2.06 -7.69 10.32
N LEU A 128 3.14 -8.28 10.85
CA LEU A 128 3.27 -8.52 12.30
C LEU A 128 3.37 -7.21 13.09
N GLY A 129 4.10 -6.22 12.58
CA GLY A 129 4.18 -4.88 13.16
C GLY A 129 2.81 -4.19 13.21
N SER A 130 2.04 -4.23 12.13
CA SER A 130 0.69 -3.69 12.05
C SER A 130 -0.26 -4.34 13.06
N ARG A 131 -0.14 -5.63 13.33
CA ARG A 131 -0.96 -6.34 14.31
C ARG A 131 -0.60 -6.05 15.77
N ARG A 132 0.66 -5.73 16.05
CA ARG A 132 1.12 -5.41 17.42
C ARG A 132 0.70 -4.01 17.86
N GLY A 133 0.17 -3.19 16.96
CA GLY A 133 -0.23 -1.83 17.27
C GLY A 133 0.94 -1.05 17.82
N ASP A 134 2.00 -0.88 17.06
CA ASP A 134 3.07 0.04 17.41
C ASP A 134 2.48 1.45 17.54
N ARG A 135 1.93 1.72 18.74
CA ARG A 135 1.75 3.08 19.22
C ARG A 135 3.13 3.70 19.19
N ALA A 136 3.29 4.73 18.39
CA ALA A 136 4.40 5.65 18.58
C ALA A 136 4.50 5.93 20.09
N PRO A 137 5.71 5.87 20.69
CA PRO A 137 5.86 6.18 22.10
C PRO A 137 5.27 7.57 22.31
N SER A 138 4.26 7.67 23.20
CA SER A 138 3.70 8.94 23.61
C SER A 138 4.84 9.73 24.26
N ASN A 139 4.95 11.00 23.91
CA ASN A 139 5.99 11.93 24.35
C ASN A 139 5.96 12.23 25.86
N ASP A 140 5.26 11.45 26.66
CA ASP A 140 5.04 11.68 28.10
C ASP A 140 6.00 10.91 29.03
N ASP A 141 6.97 10.18 28.47
CA ASP A 141 7.92 9.39 29.28
C ASP A 141 9.33 10.00 29.34
N PHE A 142 9.46 11.34 29.15
CA PHE A 142 10.70 12.07 29.46
C PHE A 142 10.65 12.70 30.85
N GLY A 143 10.59 11.84 31.85
CA GLY A 143 10.80 12.17 33.24
C GLY A 143 12.06 11.52 33.80
N GLY A 144 13.17 12.24 33.77
CA GLY A 144 14.27 12.09 34.72
C GLY A 144 15.39 11.11 34.40
N GLY A 145 16.62 11.65 34.22
CA GLY A 145 17.84 10.88 34.46
C GLY A 145 18.98 11.24 33.53
N PHE A 146 19.78 12.22 33.94
CA PHE A 146 21.14 12.49 33.44
C PHE A 146 22.03 11.23 33.42
N TYR A 147 22.77 10.95 32.35
CA TYR A 147 24.19 10.76 32.22
C TYR A 147 24.59 10.23 30.83
N GLY A 148 25.30 10.96 30.09
CA GLY A 148 26.59 10.84 29.43
C GLY A 148 26.85 9.66 28.50
N GLY A 149 27.26 9.98 27.25
CA GLY A 149 28.13 9.06 26.49
C GLY A 149 27.81 8.87 25.02
N ASN A 150 28.16 9.85 24.20
CA ASN A 150 28.92 9.76 22.92
C ASN A 150 28.65 8.64 21.90
N ARG A 151 28.43 9.09 20.65
CA ARG A 151 28.69 8.51 19.33
C ARG A 151 27.58 7.70 18.64
N GLY A 152 27.28 8.23 17.47
CA GLY A 152 26.97 7.47 16.28
C GLY A 152 25.93 8.12 15.36
N PHE A 153 26.39 9.06 14.53
CA PHE A 153 25.68 9.54 13.34
C PHE A 153 25.58 8.40 12.32
N TRP A 154 24.39 8.12 11.83
CA TRP A 154 24.22 7.48 10.54
C TRP A 154 23.17 8.24 9.75
N VAL A 155 23.64 8.80 8.62
CA VAL A 155 22.86 9.31 7.50
C VAL A 155 22.98 8.25 6.40
N GLY A 156 21.86 7.90 5.79
CA GLY A 156 21.79 7.06 4.62
C GLY A 156 20.38 7.03 4.11
#